data_7f93bb5e53d37111e889622c22bfcc45
#
_entry.id   7f93bb5e53d37111e889622c22bfcc45
#
_cell.length_a   1.000
_cell.length_b   1.000
_cell.length_c   1.000
_cell.angle_alpha   90.00
_cell.angle_beta   90.00
_cell.angle_gamma   90.00
#
_symmetry.space_group_name_H-M   'P 1'
#
loop_
_entity.id
_entity.type
_entity.pdbx_description
1 polymer ?
#
loop_
_entity_poly.entity_id
_entity_poly.type
_entity_poly.pdbx_seq_one_letter_code
_entity_poly.pdbx_strand_id
1 'polypeptide(L)'
;KHTEIHGCFDGIVCDSSDVSCEKLRLEQVTVHNCQGDGVRLTNSKATLVNTQLTNTLGNCLVVDGGDVALNACTLAQFYPFDSNRGAALHIAAKHSLVNLMVRNSIVTGYASEQVEVSLSRLSTSAYRFAHCLLRASKTQSADSVNYTNVIYEVPTDTVSMGMKLFLKVNGDRQDYDFHLSKQAFAIGKADKTTAPSIDRDGKRRNTVPDLGAYAHH
;
A
#
# COMPACT_ATOMS: atom_id res chain seq x y z
N LYS A 1 -5.35 16.17 3.60
CA LYS A 1 -5.61 15.41 4.84
C LYS A 1 -7.09 15.12 5.00
N HIS A 2 -7.45 13.98 5.60
CA HIS A 2 -8.83 13.62 5.95
C HIS A 2 -9.79 13.70 4.76
N THR A 3 -9.38 13.20 3.62
CA THR A 3 -10.12 13.29 2.36
C THR A 3 -10.41 11.89 1.83
N GLU A 4 -11.57 11.74 1.21
CA GLU A 4 -11.95 10.56 0.46
C GLU A 4 -12.13 10.93 -1.02
N ILE A 5 -11.56 10.13 -1.93
CA ILE A 5 -11.60 10.31 -3.37
C ILE A 5 -12.06 8.99 -3.98
N HIS A 6 -13.15 9.03 -4.74
CA HIS A 6 -13.70 7.83 -5.39
C HIS A 6 -14.54 8.17 -6.62
N GLY A 7 -14.88 7.16 -7.41
CA GLY A 7 -15.78 7.29 -8.56
C GLY A 7 -15.19 8.11 -9.71
N CYS A 8 -13.88 8.20 -9.81
CA CYS A 8 -13.15 8.92 -10.86
C CYS A 8 -12.49 7.95 -11.84
N PHE A 9 -11.91 8.46 -12.92
CA PHE A 9 -11.08 7.63 -13.79
C PHE A 9 -9.77 7.31 -13.05
N ASP A 10 -8.87 8.28 -12.92
CA ASP A 10 -7.72 8.20 -12.01
C ASP A 10 -8.00 9.02 -10.74
N GLY A 11 -7.60 8.52 -9.56
CA GLY A 11 -7.86 9.21 -8.30
C GLY A 11 -6.97 10.44 -8.13
N ILE A 12 -5.66 10.24 -8.11
CA ILE A 12 -4.66 11.29 -8.03
C ILE A 12 -3.57 11.01 -9.05
N VAL A 13 -3.27 11.99 -9.89
CA VAL A 13 -2.15 11.96 -10.82
C VAL A 13 -1.18 13.05 -10.45
N CYS A 14 0.06 12.67 -10.15
CA CYS A 14 1.15 13.59 -9.89
C CYS A 14 2.24 13.34 -10.93
N ASP A 15 2.22 14.15 -11.97
CA ASP A 15 3.16 14.04 -13.08
C ASP A 15 4.51 14.66 -12.75
N SER A 16 5.49 14.33 -13.57
CA SER A 16 6.90 14.63 -13.42
C SER A 16 7.18 16.02 -12.86
N SER A 17 7.94 16.08 -11.80
CA SER A 17 8.30 17.31 -11.11
C SER A 17 9.74 17.23 -10.58
N ASP A 18 10.23 18.34 -10.06
CA ASP A 18 11.50 18.36 -9.35
C ASP A 18 11.41 17.54 -8.05
N VAL A 19 12.24 16.49 -7.95
CA VAL A 19 12.29 15.61 -6.78
C VAL A 19 12.99 16.23 -5.56
N SER A 20 13.58 17.42 -5.70
CA SER A 20 14.16 18.15 -4.56
C SER A 20 13.10 18.66 -3.58
N CYS A 21 11.88 18.92 -4.08
CA CYS A 21 10.78 19.44 -3.29
C CYS A 21 9.64 18.42 -3.18
N GLU A 22 9.06 18.25 -1.97
CA GLU A 22 7.85 17.43 -1.80
C GLU A 22 6.69 18.04 -2.59
N LYS A 23 6.16 17.28 -3.55
CA LYS A 23 5.10 17.71 -4.43
C LYS A 23 3.71 17.28 -3.95
N LEU A 24 3.66 16.11 -3.35
CA LEU A 24 2.42 15.53 -2.86
C LEU A 24 2.59 14.98 -1.44
N ARG A 25 1.70 15.35 -0.55
CA ARG A 25 1.60 14.75 0.78
C ARG A 25 0.17 14.32 1.08
N LEU A 26 -0.02 13.03 1.23
CA LEU A 26 -1.30 12.42 1.61
C LEU A 26 -1.22 11.98 3.06
N GLU A 27 -2.09 12.50 3.90
CA GLU A 27 -2.21 12.09 5.30
C GLU A 27 -3.66 11.79 5.63
N GLN A 28 -3.93 10.56 6.08
CA GLN A 28 -5.28 10.13 6.44
C GLN A 28 -6.27 10.26 5.27
N VAL A 29 -5.81 9.90 4.06
CA VAL A 29 -6.59 9.97 2.82
C VAL A 29 -7.05 8.57 2.43
N THR A 30 -8.24 8.47 1.88
CA THR A 30 -8.74 7.26 1.22
C THR A 30 -8.94 7.53 -0.26
N VAL A 31 -8.41 6.65 -1.12
CA VAL A 31 -8.68 6.66 -2.56
C VAL A 31 -9.18 5.27 -2.95
N HIS A 32 -10.34 5.19 -3.59
CA HIS A 32 -10.93 3.91 -3.95
C HIS A 32 -11.91 4.01 -5.13
N ASN A 33 -12.26 2.84 -5.70
CA ASN A 33 -13.28 2.72 -6.75
C ASN A 33 -13.00 3.64 -7.95
N CYS A 34 -11.75 3.68 -8.42
CA CYS A 34 -11.37 4.37 -9.65
C CYS A 34 -11.39 3.39 -10.83
N GLN A 35 -11.70 3.87 -12.03
CA GLN A 35 -11.67 3.07 -13.27
C GLN A 35 -10.24 2.88 -13.81
N GLY A 36 -9.34 3.81 -13.52
CA GLY A 36 -7.91 3.73 -13.77
C GLY A 36 -7.14 3.45 -12.47
N ASP A 37 -6.01 4.12 -12.30
CA ASP A 37 -5.18 3.99 -11.11
C ASP A 37 -5.74 4.79 -9.92
N GLY A 38 -5.54 4.30 -8.71
CA GLY A 38 -5.89 5.05 -7.49
C GLY A 38 -5.00 6.28 -7.34
N VAL A 39 -3.70 6.06 -7.27
CA VAL A 39 -2.68 7.12 -7.25
C VAL A 39 -1.57 6.78 -8.24
N ARG A 40 -1.22 7.72 -9.10
CA ARG A 40 -0.10 7.58 -10.02
C ARG A 40 0.92 8.70 -9.78
N LEU A 41 2.15 8.30 -9.47
CA LEU A 41 3.29 9.17 -9.20
C LEU A 41 4.34 8.96 -10.28
N THR A 42 4.61 9.98 -11.09
CA THR A 42 5.61 9.95 -12.13
C THR A 42 6.74 10.90 -11.77
N ASN A 43 7.95 10.39 -11.57
CA ASN A 43 9.16 11.17 -11.26
C ASN A 43 8.89 12.31 -10.26
N SER A 44 8.25 12.00 -9.16
CA SER A 44 7.79 13.00 -8.18
C SER A 44 8.27 12.67 -6.78
N LYS A 45 8.41 13.68 -5.92
CA LYS A 45 8.62 13.48 -4.49
C LYS A 45 7.29 13.50 -3.76
N ALA A 46 6.97 12.39 -3.11
CA ALA A 46 5.68 12.22 -2.44
C ALA A 46 5.80 11.46 -1.10
N THR A 47 4.95 11.84 -0.15
CA THR A 47 4.81 11.15 1.15
C THR A 47 3.36 10.77 1.40
N LEU A 48 3.14 9.49 1.73
CA LEU A 48 1.83 8.94 2.09
C LEU A 48 1.89 8.41 3.52
N VAL A 49 1.03 8.88 4.40
CA VAL A 49 0.96 8.44 5.80
C VAL A 49 -0.49 8.13 6.17
N ASN A 50 -0.72 7.00 6.84
CA ASN A 50 -2.06 6.57 7.25
C ASN A 50 -3.07 6.65 6.09
N THR A 51 -2.66 6.24 4.90
CA THR A 51 -3.44 6.38 3.67
C THR A 51 -3.95 5.00 3.22
N GLN A 52 -5.21 4.95 2.83
CA GLN A 52 -5.85 3.78 2.26
C GLN A 52 -6.02 3.96 0.76
N LEU A 53 -5.48 3.03 -0.04
CA LEU A 53 -5.64 2.97 -1.50
C LEU A 53 -6.22 1.60 -1.85
N THR A 54 -7.45 1.56 -2.36
CA THR A 54 -8.17 0.29 -2.47
C THR A 54 -9.11 0.21 -3.67
N ASN A 55 -9.30 -1.01 -4.18
CA ASN A 55 -10.38 -1.35 -5.10
C ASN A 55 -10.44 -0.48 -6.35
N THR A 56 -9.37 -0.41 -7.11
CA THR A 56 -9.31 0.27 -8.41
C THR A 56 -9.28 -0.75 -9.55
N LEU A 57 -9.75 -0.40 -10.74
CA LEU A 57 -9.59 -1.29 -11.90
C LEU A 57 -8.14 -1.33 -12.36
N GLY A 58 -7.45 -0.19 -12.36
CA GLY A 58 -6.00 -0.11 -12.50
C GLY A 58 -5.27 -0.53 -11.21
N ASN A 59 -4.08 -0.03 -11.01
CA ASN A 59 -3.32 -0.26 -9.77
C ASN A 59 -3.80 0.66 -8.65
N CYS A 60 -3.75 0.20 -7.39
CA CYS A 60 -4.05 1.10 -6.29
C CYS A 60 -3.00 2.22 -6.17
N LEU A 61 -1.72 1.88 -6.38
CA LEU A 61 -0.61 2.83 -6.44
C LEU A 61 0.36 2.46 -7.57
N VAL A 62 0.69 3.43 -8.40
CA VAL A 62 1.80 3.35 -9.36
C VAL A 62 2.90 4.31 -8.94
N VAL A 63 4.13 3.81 -8.86
CA VAL A 63 5.33 4.62 -8.65
C VAL A 63 6.25 4.42 -9.86
N ASP A 64 6.34 5.43 -10.71
CA ASP A 64 7.21 5.45 -11.88
C ASP A 64 8.35 6.46 -11.68
N GLY A 65 9.36 6.06 -10.92
CA GLY A 65 10.49 6.91 -10.56
C GLY A 65 10.21 7.88 -9.40
N GLY A 66 11.18 8.75 -9.12
CA GLY A 66 11.10 9.78 -8.08
C GLY A 66 11.56 9.34 -6.69
N ASP A 67 11.12 10.07 -5.66
CA ASP A 67 11.44 9.85 -4.24
C ASP A 67 10.13 9.73 -3.44
N VAL A 68 9.74 8.52 -3.09
CA VAL A 68 8.43 8.22 -2.53
C VAL A 68 8.55 7.50 -1.18
N ALA A 69 7.81 7.98 -0.19
CA ALA A 69 7.74 7.36 1.12
C ALA A 69 6.30 7.02 1.51
N LEU A 70 6.08 5.76 1.91
CA LEU A 70 4.82 5.28 2.50
C LEU A 70 5.08 4.87 3.95
N ASN A 71 4.19 5.26 4.86
CA ASN A 71 4.24 4.82 6.24
C ASN A 71 2.84 4.57 6.80
N ALA A 72 2.62 3.38 7.33
CA ALA A 72 1.34 2.96 7.89
C ALA A 72 0.19 3.11 6.87
N CYS A 73 0.39 2.59 5.65
CA CYS A 73 -0.59 2.62 4.58
C CYS A 73 -1.24 1.24 4.36
N THR A 74 -2.48 1.22 3.89
CA THR A 74 -3.17 0.02 3.43
C THR A 74 -3.42 0.11 1.93
N LEU A 75 -2.75 -0.72 1.15
CA LEU A 75 -2.96 -0.91 -0.26
C LEU A 75 -3.64 -2.27 -0.44
N ALA A 76 -4.93 -2.27 -0.82
CA ALA A 76 -5.71 -3.50 -0.85
C ALA A 76 -6.56 -3.61 -2.12
N GLN A 77 -6.14 -4.51 -3.02
CA GLN A 77 -6.76 -4.67 -4.33
C GLN A 77 -7.81 -5.78 -4.34
N PHE A 78 -9.01 -5.42 -3.93
CA PHE A 78 -10.17 -6.31 -3.93
C PHE A 78 -11.27 -5.84 -4.91
N TYR A 79 -10.88 -5.20 -6.02
CA TYR A 79 -11.83 -4.81 -7.07
C TYR A 79 -12.51 -6.04 -7.65
N PRO A 80 -13.85 -6.16 -7.60
CA PRO A 80 -14.51 -7.44 -7.86
C PRO A 80 -14.92 -7.66 -9.32
N PHE A 81 -14.97 -6.60 -10.16
CA PHE A 81 -15.68 -6.65 -11.43
C PHE A 81 -14.81 -7.07 -12.62
N ASP A 82 -13.49 -7.10 -12.47
CA ASP A 82 -12.58 -7.52 -13.53
C ASP A 82 -11.42 -8.34 -12.95
N SER A 83 -11.15 -9.49 -13.54
CA SER A 83 -9.99 -10.33 -13.19
C SER A 83 -8.66 -9.73 -13.66
N ASN A 84 -8.70 -8.86 -14.68
CA ASN A 84 -7.52 -8.17 -15.21
C ASN A 84 -7.21 -6.86 -14.47
N ARG A 85 -7.80 -6.65 -13.28
CA ARG A 85 -7.44 -5.53 -12.41
C ARG A 85 -5.94 -5.47 -12.16
N GLY A 86 -5.42 -4.26 -11.97
CA GLY A 86 -4.02 -4.06 -11.62
C GLY A 86 -3.64 -4.57 -10.22
N ALA A 87 -2.40 -4.38 -9.84
CA ALA A 87 -1.88 -4.74 -8.53
C ALA A 87 -2.18 -3.67 -7.45
N ALA A 88 -1.99 -4.02 -6.18
CA ALA A 88 -2.06 -3.04 -5.10
C ALA A 88 -0.91 -2.01 -5.19
N LEU A 89 0.28 -2.46 -5.58
CA LEU A 89 1.45 -1.60 -5.81
C LEU A 89 2.17 -2.01 -7.09
N HIS A 90 2.33 -1.09 -8.01
CA HIS A 90 3.15 -1.26 -9.20
C HIS A 90 4.34 -0.30 -9.15
N ILE A 91 5.56 -0.84 -9.14
CA ILE A 91 6.81 -0.10 -9.22
C ILE A 91 7.29 -0.19 -10.66
N ALA A 92 7.04 0.87 -11.42
CA ALA A 92 7.53 1.01 -12.78
C ALA A 92 8.87 1.77 -12.80
N ALA A 93 9.66 1.62 -13.85
CA ALA A 93 10.95 2.28 -13.96
C ALA A 93 11.20 2.84 -15.36
N LYS A 94 10.23 3.53 -15.91
CA LYS A 94 10.46 4.39 -17.08
C LYS A 94 11.27 5.61 -16.69
N HIS A 95 11.10 6.09 -15.46
CA HIS A 95 11.87 7.19 -14.86
C HIS A 95 12.80 6.66 -13.77
N SER A 96 13.85 7.43 -13.47
CA SER A 96 14.82 7.05 -12.44
C SER A 96 14.16 7.02 -11.06
N LEU A 97 14.17 5.86 -10.41
CA LEU A 97 13.74 5.72 -9.03
C LEU A 97 14.89 6.12 -8.10
N VAL A 98 14.75 7.26 -7.46
CA VAL A 98 15.72 7.77 -6.49
C VAL A 98 15.58 7.00 -5.19
N ASN A 99 14.33 6.84 -4.71
CA ASN A 99 14.02 6.10 -3.51
C ASN A 99 12.52 5.75 -3.45
N LEU A 100 12.21 4.52 -3.05
CA LEU A 100 10.88 4.14 -2.60
C LEU A 100 11.01 3.42 -1.26
N MET A 101 10.51 4.05 -0.19
CA MET A 101 10.50 3.47 1.13
C MET A 101 9.08 3.15 1.58
N VAL A 102 8.75 1.89 1.77
CA VAL A 102 7.46 1.42 2.29
C VAL A 102 7.67 0.87 3.70
N ARG A 103 7.00 1.45 4.69
CA ARG A 103 7.10 1.05 6.10
C ARG A 103 5.74 0.81 6.73
N ASN A 104 5.70 -0.10 7.69
CA ASN A 104 4.54 -0.36 8.55
C ASN A 104 3.22 -0.54 7.78
N SER A 105 3.30 -1.05 6.57
CA SER A 105 2.19 -1.03 5.61
C SER A 105 1.70 -2.43 5.26
N ILE A 106 0.46 -2.52 4.79
CA ILE A 106 -0.17 -3.71 4.26
C ILE A 106 -0.32 -3.55 2.75
N VAL A 107 0.13 -4.55 1.97
CA VAL A 107 -0.08 -4.64 0.52
C VAL A 107 -0.68 -6.01 0.21
N THR A 108 -1.96 -6.04 -0.12
CA THR A 108 -2.75 -7.28 -0.26
C THR A 108 -3.82 -7.17 -1.35
N GLY A 109 -4.48 -8.28 -1.68
CA GLY A 109 -5.54 -8.29 -2.69
C GLY A 109 -5.96 -9.71 -3.10
N TYR A 110 -6.72 -9.81 -4.19
CA TYR A 110 -7.18 -11.10 -4.70
C TYR A 110 -6.08 -11.89 -5.41
N ALA A 111 -5.28 -11.24 -6.27
CA ALA A 111 -4.22 -11.92 -7.01
C ALA A 111 -3.08 -12.36 -6.08
N SER A 112 -2.32 -13.37 -6.48
CA SER A 112 -1.19 -13.89 -5.72
C SER A 112 -0.02 -12.90 -5.60
N GLU A 113 0.11 -12.03 -6.59
CA GLU A 113 1.12 -10.96 -6.65
C GLU A 113 0.43 -9.60 -6.54
N GLN A 114 0.73 -8.88 -5.48
CA GLN A 114 0.19 -7.55 -5.23
C GLN A 114 1.27 -6.48 -5.20
N VAL A 115 2.53 -6.88 -5.35
CA VAL A 115 3.68 -5.99 -5.56
C VAL A 115 4.31 -6.35 -6.90
N GLU A 116 4.00 -5.57 -7.92
CA GLU A 116 4.61 -5.71 -9.24
C GLU A 116 5.83 -4.81 -9.36
N VAL A 117 6.97 -5.37 -9.75
CA VAL A 117 8.22 -4.62 -9.91
C VAL A 117 8.70 -4.77 -11.35
N SER A 118 8.59 -3.71 -12.11
CA SER A 118 9.01 -3.63 -13.52
C SER A 118 10.25 -2.74 -13.66
N LEU A 119 11.35 -3.12 -13.00
CA LEU A 119 12.59 -2.35 -13.04
C LEU A 119 13.31 -2.54 -14.39
N SER A 120 13.65 -1.45 -15.04
CA SER A 120 14.63 -1.45 -16.13
C SER A 120 16.02 -1.80 -15.56
N ARG A 121 16.92 -2.34 -16.39
CA ARG A 121 18.25 -2.86 -16.00
C ARG A 121 19.17 -1.89 -15.23
N LEU A 122 18.75 -0.66 -14.98
CA LEU A 122 19.59 0.40 -14.46
C LEU A 122 19.28 0.83 -13.01
N SER A 123 18.30 0.27 -12.33
CA SER A 123 17.95 0.75 -10.98
C SER A 123 17.62 -0.39 -10.01
N THR A 124 18.63 -1.15 -9.61
CA THR A 124 18.44 -2.35 -8.78
C THR A 124 18.36 -2.11 -7.27
N SER A 125 18.40 -0.88 -6.75
CA SER A 125 18.54 -0.69 -5.30
C SER A 125 17.74 0.43 -4.67
N ALA A 126 16.78 1.00 -5.40
CA ALA A 126 16.11 2.21 -4.93
C ALA A 126 14.79 1.97 -4.18
N TYR A 127 14.33 0.73 -3.99
CA TYR A 127 13.11 0.45 -3.24
C TYR A 127 13.38 -0.42 -2.00
N ARG A 128 12.66 -0.17 -0.92
CA ARG A 128 12.76 -0.92 0.33
C ARG A 128 11.40 -1.08 1.00
N PHE A 129 11.17 -2.28 1.51
CA PHE A 129 10.05 -2.60 2.39
C PHE A 129 10.58 -2.91 3.78
N ALA A 130 10.03 -2.26 4.81
CA ALA A 130 10.42 -2.50 6.19
C ALA A 130 9.19 -2.62 7.09
N HIS A 131 9.08 -3.70 7.86
CA HIS A 131 7.92 -3.97 8.71
C HIS A 131 6.61 -3.88 7.91
N CYS A 132 6.48 -4.67 6.85
CA CYS A 132 5.30 -4.71 6.00
C CYS A 132 4.69 -6.11 5.96
N LEU A 133 3.39 -6.19 5.69
CA LEU A 133 2.71 -7.42 5.31
C LEU A 133 2.43 -7.35 3.81
N LEU A 134 2.96 -8.32 3.06
CA LEU A 134 2.91 -8.33 1.60
C LEU A 134 2.30 -9.63 1.08
N ARG A 135 1.38 -9.51 0.13
CA ARG A 135 0.94 -10.60 -0.74
C ARG A 135 1.80 -10.60 -2.00
N ALA A 136 2.92 -11.31 -1.92
CA ALA A 136 3.92 -11.41 -2.99
C ALA A 136 4.63 -12.75 -2.94
N SER A 137 5.23 -13.17 -4.06
CA SER A 137 5.93 -14.43 -4.14
C SER A 137 7.20 -14.48 -3.30
N LYS A 138 7.58 -15.68 -2.85
CA LYS A 138 8.78 -15.90 -2.05
C LYS A 138 10.09 -15.60 -2.79
N THR A 139 10.07 -15.52 -4.11
CA THR A 139 11.27 -15.16 -4.89
C THR A 139 11.74 -13.74 -4.59
N GLN A 140 10.83 -12.83 -4.25
CA GLN A 140 11.17 -11.50 -3.77
C GLN A 140 11.74 -11.52 -2.34
N SER A 141 11.43 -12.53 -1.54
CA SER A 141 11.90 -12.66 -0.17
C SER A 141 13.40 -13.04 -0.04
N ALA A 142 14.04 -13.48 -1.11
CA ALA A 142 15.47 -13.78 -1.11
C ALA A 142 16.36 -12.53 -1.07
N ASP A 143 15.79 -11.36 -1.40
CA ASP A 143 16.50 -10.08 -1.37
C ASP A 143 16.37 -9.41 0.01
N SER A 144 17.28 -9.75 0.92
CA SER A 144 17.30 -9.20 2.28
C SER A 144 17.63 -7.70 2.34
N VAL A 145 18.18 -7.13 1.28
CA VAL A 145 18.52 -5.70 1.21
C VAL A 145 17.25 -4.87 1.05
N ASN A 146 16.34 -5.33 0.20
CA ASN A 146 15.12 -4.61 -0.12
C ASN A 146 13.94 -4.97 0.80
N TYR A 147 14.02 -6.09 1.53
CA TYR A 147 12.93 -6.60 2.36
C TYR A 147 13.40 -6.87 3.81
N THR A 148 13.15 -5.93 4.71
CA THR A 148 13.54 -6.01 6.13
C THR A 148 12.31 -6.23 7.02
N ASN A 149 12.30 -7.29 7.83
CA ASN A 149 11.18 -7.63 8.72
C ASN A 149 9.82 -7.65 8.00
N VAL A 150 9.81 -8.20 6.78
CA VAL A 150 8.60 -8.34 5.97
C VAL A 150 7.92 -9.67 6.29
N ILE A 151 6.61 -9.61 6.42
CA ILE A 151 5.72 -10.74 6.58
C ILE A 151 5.08 -11.02 5.23
N TYR A 152 5.24 -12.23 4.71
CA TYR A 152 4.57 -12.66 3.49
C TYR A 152 3.27 -13.36 3.84
N GLU A 153 2.19 -13.02 3.13
CA GLU A 153 0.93 -13.72 3.30
C GLU A 153 1.07 -15.20 2.95
N VAL A 154 0.49 -16.04 3.78
CA VAL A 154 0.39 -17.48 3.56
C VAL A 154 -0.96 -17.74 2.87
N PRO A 155 -1.00 -18.16 1.59
CA PRO A 155 -2.25 -18.32 0.84
C PRO A 155 -3.25 -19.30 1.47
N THR A 156 -2.75 -20.23 2.28
CA THR A 156 -3.57 -21.22 3.00
C THR A 156 -4.10 -20.70 4.34
N ASP A 157 -3.67 -19.54 4.81
CA ASP A 157 -4.24 -18.91 6.02
C ASP A 157 -5.57 -18.24 5.66
N THR A 158 -6.65 -18.91 6.05
CA THR A 158 -8.02 -18.44 5.85
C THR A 158 -8.59 -17.75 7.09
N VAL A 159 -7.78 -17.47 8.10
CA VAL A 159 -8.22 -16.95 9.40
C VAL A 159 -7.71 -15.53 9.66
N SER A 160 -6.45 -15.26 9.36
CA SER A 160 -5.78 -14.03 9.79
C SER A 160 -5.14 -13.20 8.69
N MET A 161 -5.13 -13.70 7.43
CA MET A 161 -4.49 -13.07 6.28
C MET A 161 -5.47 -12.85 5.11
N GLY A 162 -5.03 -12.15 4.08
CA GLY A 162 -5.87 -11.82 2.92
C GLY A 162 -7.10 -10.99 3.31
N MET A 163 -8.27 -11.37 2.84
CA MET A 163 -9.53 -10.70 3.19
C MET A 163 -9.83 -10.72 4.71
N LYS A 164 -9.31 -11.72 5.44
CA LYS A 164 -9.51 -11.89 6.88
C LYS A 164 -8.69 -10.93 7.75
N LEU A 165 -7.74 -10.21 7.15
CA LEU A 165 -7.10 -9.07 7.81
C LEU A 165 -8.11 -8.00 8.23
N PHE A 166 -9.22 -7.87 7.50
CA PHE A 166 -10.13 -6.74 7.61
C PHE A 166 -11.48 -7.14 8.22
N LEU A 167 -12.16 -6.17 8.79
CA LEU A 167 -13.51 -6.37 9.35
C LEU A 167 -14.49 -6.81 8.28
N LYS A 168 -14.38 -6.25 7.07
CA LYS A 168 -15.27 -6.59 5.98
C LYS A 168 -14.61 -6.43 4.62
N VAL A 169 -14.67 -7.48 3.81
CA VAL A 169 -14.37 -7.47 2.38
C VAL A 169 -15.45 -8.28 1.69
N ASN A 170 -16.43 -7.60 1.09
CA ASN A 170 -17.53 -8.22 0.36
C ASN A 170 -17.65 -7.59 -1.03
N GLY A 171 -17.04 -8.25 -2.03
CA GLY A 171 -17.05 -7.78 -3.42
C GLY A 171 -18.44 -7.76 -4.05
N ASP A 172 -19.28 -8.74 -3.76
CA ASP A 172 -20.64 -8.84 -4.35
C ASP A 172 -21.54 -7.67 -3.97
N ARG A 173 -21.36 -7.16 -2.76
CA ARG A 173 -22.13 -6.03 -2.23
C ARG A 173 -21.38 -4.71 -2.28
N GLN A 174 -20.13 -4.71 -2.72
CA GLN A 174 -19.20 -3.57 -2.65
C GLN A 174 -19.14 -2.95 -1.25
N ASP A 175 -19.15 -3.81 -0.23
CA ASP A 175 -19.19 -3.40 1.16
C ASP A 175 -17.85 -3.76 1.81
N TYR A 176 -17.08 -2.72 2.11
CA TYR A 176 -15.70 -2.86 2.57
C TYR A 176 -15.46 -2.05 3.84
N ASP A 177 -14.80 -2.70 4.80
CA ASP A 177 -14.27 -2.06 5.99
C ASP A 177 -12.84 -2.58 6.21
N PHE A 178 -11.86 -1.72 5.94
CA PHE A 178 -10.44 -2.05 6.01
C PHE A 178 -9.80 -1.84 7.39
N HIS A 179 -10.61 -1.63 8.43
CA HIS A 179 -10.12 -1.79 9.81
C HIS A 179 -9.70 -3.23 10.07
N LEU A 180 -8.72 -3.41 10.95
CA LEU A 180 -8.22 -4.75 11.25
C LEU A 180 -9.25 -5.58 12.01
N SER A 181 -9.42 -6.83 11.58
CA SER A 181 -10.20 -7.80 12.32
C SER A 181 -9.49 -8.21 13.61
N LYS A 182 -10.21 -8.75 14.58
CA LYS A 182 -9.63 -9.22 15.87
C LYS A 182 -8.54 -10.29 15.71
N GLN A 183 -8.54 -11.00 14.60
CA GLN A 183 -7.58 -12.08 14.32
C GLN A 183 -6.52 -11.68 13.29
N ALA A 184 -6.51 -10.42 12.86
CA ALA A 184 -5.59 -9.97 11.83
C ALA A 184 -4.13 -10.17 12.23
N PHE A 185 -3.36 -10.84 11.39
CA PHE A 185 -1.94 -11.06 11.64
C PHE A 185 -1.12 -9.75 11.69
N ALA A 186 -1.69 -8.67 11.16
CA ALA A 186 -1.09 -7.33 11.15
C ALA A 186 -1.04 -6.63 12.52
N ILE A 187 -1.79 -7.14 13.51
CA ILE A 187 -1.88 -6.54 14.86
C ILE A 187 -0.53 -6.65 15.57
N GLY A 188 -0.03 -5.51 16.08
CA GLY A 188 1.21 -5.44 16.85
C GLY A 188 2.48 -5.77 16.04
N LYS A 189 2.48 -5.61 14.72
CA LYS A 189 3.61 -5.97 13.85
C LYS A 189 4.35 -4.77 13.26
N ALA A 190 3.91 -3.55 13.49
CA ALA A 190 4.61 -2.36 13.02
C ALA A 190 5.81 -2.02 13.92
N ASP A 191 6.77 -1.33 13.34
CA ASP A 191 7.91 -0.80 14.09
C ASP A 191 7.49 0.43 14.87
N LYS A 192 7.54 0.32 16.21
CA LYS A 192 7.16 1.39 17.14
C LYS A 192 7.99 2.66 17.00
N THR A 193 9.20 2.57 16.45
CA THR A 193 10.11 3.73 16.33
C THR A 193 9.76 4.60 15.14
N THR A 194 9.10 4.03 14.12
CA THR A 194 8.77 4.71 12.88
C THR A 194 7.27 4.84 12.63
N ALA A 195 6.44 4.07 13.35
CA ALA A 195 4.99 4.16 13.21
C ALA A 195 4.45 5.54 13.64
N PRO A 196 3.50 6.13 12.91
CA PRO A 196 2.87 7.39 13.33
C PRO A 196 2.08 7.19 14.63
N SER A 197 1.96 8.24 15.43
CA SER A 197 1.29 8.19 16.74
C SER A 197 -0.22 8.02 16.67
N ILE A 198 -0.82 8.43 15.55
CA ILE A 198 -2.25 8.31 15.26
C ILE A 198 -2.46 7.48 14.00
N ASP A 199 -3.65 6.95 13.83
CA ASP A 199 -4.05 6.19 12.65
C ASP A 199 -4.82 7.03 11.62
N ARG A 200 -5.42 6.37 10.61
CA ARG A 200 -6.21 7.02 9.56
C ARG A 200 -7.43 7.79 10.14
N ASP A 201 -8.04 7.31 11.20
CA ASP A 201 -9.21 7.92 11.85
C ASP A 201 -8.85 8.97 12.89
N GLY A 202 -7.55 9.22 13.11
CA GLY A 202 -7.07 10.13 14.14
C GLY A 202 -7.04 9.50 15.54
N LYS A 203 -7.26 8.19 15.66
CA LYS A 203 -7.16 7.47 16.93
C LYS A 203 -5.71 7.18 17.27
N ARG A 204 -5.38 7.23 18.55
CA ARG A 204 -4.01 6.97 19.01
C ARG A 204 -3.68 5.48 18.81
N ARG A 205 -2.52 5.19 18.19
CA ARG A 205 -2.02 3.84 18.08
C ARG A 205 -1.54 3.30 19.43
N ASN A 206 -1.65 1.98 19.60
CA ASN A 206 -1.18 1.27 20.79
C ASN A 206 0.35 1.35 20.93
N THR A 207 0.87 1.03 22.13
CA THR A 207 2.32 0.98 22.41
C THR A 207 3.06 0.00 21.50
N VAL A 208 2.39 -1.09 21.09
CA VAL A 208 2.81 -2.00 20.05
C VAL A 208 1.91 -1.75 18.86
N PRO A 209 2.34 -0.97 17.87
CA PRO A 209 1.47 -0.51 16.81
C PRO A 209 1.20 -1.58 15.76
N ASP A 210 0.10 -1.41 15.05
CA ASP A 210 -0.37 -2.31 14.01
C ASP A 210 0.11 -1.84 12.63
N LEU A 211 0.24 -2.80 11.70
CA LEU A 211 0.49 -2.49 10.30
C LEU A 211 -0.76 -1.88 9.64
N GLY A 212 -0.51 -1.06 8.62
CA GLY A 212 -1.57 -0.47 7.81
C GLY A 212 -2.13 0.85 8.34
N ALA A 213 -3.14 1.36 7.65
CA ALA A 213 -3.70 2.68 7.87
C ALA A 213 -4.45 2.81 9.21
N TYR A 214 -5.01 1.72 9.71
CA TYR A 214 -5.87 1.71 10.91
C TYR A 214 -5.23 0.97 12.07
N ALA A 215 -5.46 1.48 13.29
CA ALA A 215 -5.13 0.77 14.50
C ALA A 215 -6.31 -0.14 14.92
N HIS A 216 -5.99 -1.29 15.52
CA HIS A 216 -6.97 -2.17 16.15
C HIS A 216 -7.26 -1.66 17.58
N HIS A 217 -8.54 -1.55 17.93
CA HIS A 217 -9.03 -1.10 19.24
C HIS A 217 -10.00 -2.10 19.85
#